data_c258c8596bb9027fef91cd1d201971ba
#
_entry.id   c258c8596bb9027fef91cd1d201971ba
#
_cell.length_a   1.000
_cell.length_b   1.000
_cell.length_c   1.000
_cell.angle_alpha   90.00
_cell.angle_beta   90.00
_cell.angle_gamma   90.00
#
_symmetry.space_group_name_H-M   'P 1'
#
loop_
_entity.id
_entity.type
_entity.pdbx_description
1 polymer ?
#
loop_
_entity_poly.entity_id
_entity_poly.type
_entity_poly.pdbx_seq_one_letter_code
_entity_poly.pdbx_strand_id
1 'polypeptide(L)'
;MALLAVGTQIQTWARYGSYLNWRTALMGNSLTPFLGQELWGDRLRALVWLGAPVAFVLAVAVLVRRLAPPRRRAAQVALPVGVLALAAAVVWGKADAGWDSGTSPDVLWLAAAGALAKSHRTHEDIMVELRWLPAARSPEGVPELHAQPARQRNVLLLIDESVRGEDICSVPRGDGDCRRNPYTDALLPGRHGFTQMRAVDSTTALSMVTMLSGRSPASERESLLSAPLLPEYAHAAGVDTAYWTSQNLLYANAGRFLDGLPLSDFVCGTELAPYADYLDGADDGALLDRVLVGLSRLREPYLGIAQLANTHFPYKVDAHDLPFSSTIDWHKMDDFGRTRIRYWDALHRQDKLLARFLAALRARPGAERTIVVFLSDHGEQLGEHGQIGHTWNLYDDEIRVPTWIDAPPGTLTAEEEARLRALQDVPVTELDVAPTVLDLLGLWGASELAPLRRSMLGVSLLRGAPPPHRALVMTNCSQLFSCAVSNWGALRGTRKLVAAEADTAWHCYDVGTDPGETHDLGAPACGDLRALAEGEGRGRPFPD
;
A
#
# COMPACT_ATOMS: atom_id res chain seq x y z
N MET A 1 -21.16 -25.33 -12.19
CA MET A 1 -20.08 -24.43 -12.64
C MET A 1 -20.61 -23.01 -12.90
N ALA A 2 -21.50 -22.78 -13.90
CA ALA A 2 -21.98 -21.43 -14.21
C ALA A 2 -22.62 -20.68 -13.02
N LEU A 3 -23.49 -21.34 -12.24
CA LEU A 3 -24.10 -20.72 -11.04
C LEU A 3 -23.08 -20.42 -9.94
N LEU A 4 -22.07 -21.27 -9.79
CA LEU A 4 -20.96 -21.03 -8.86
C LEU A 4 -20.14 -19.83 -9.31
N ALA A 5 -19.81 -19.76 -10.60
CA ALA A 5 -19.09 -18.64 -11.19
C ALA A 5 -19.85 -17.32 -11.02
N VAL A 6 -21.14 -17.30 -11.39
CA VAL A 6 -22.00 -16.12 -11.24
C VAL A 6 -22.12 -15.71 -9.77
N GLY A 7 -22.35 -16.65 -8.85
CA GLY A 7 -22.46 -16.36 -7.43
C GLY A 7 -21.17 -15.77 -6.85
N THR A 8 -20.02 -16.36 -7.20
CA THR A 8 -18.71 -15.84 -6.76
C THR A 8 -18.46 -14.45 -7.31
N GLN A 9 -18.73 -14.22 -8.60
CA GLN A 9 -18.51 -12.91 -9.22
C GLN A 9 -19.44 -11.83 -8.65
N ILE A 10 -20.71 -12.15 -8.37
CA ILE A 10 -21.65 -11.22 -7.72
C ILE A 10 -21.13 -10.83 -6.31
N GLN A 11 -20.64 -11.79 -5.53
CA GLN A 11 -20.10 -11.50 -4.21
C GLN A 11 -18.81 -10.68 -4.29
N THR A 12 -17.89 -11.03 -5.18
CA THR A 12 -16.65 -10.28 -5.39
C THR A 12 -16.97 -8.86 -5.83
N TRP A 13 -17.91 -8.70 -6.76
CA TRP A 13 -18.37 -7.37 -7.18
C TRP A 13 -19.01 -6.57 -6.04
N ALA A 14 -19.94 -7.17 -5.31
CA ALA A 14 -20.65 -6.48 -4.23
C ALA A 14 -19.71 -6.05 -3.09
N ARG A 15 -18.59 -6.76 -2.90
CA ARG A 15 -17.66 -6.50 -1.82
C ARG A 15 -16.47 -5.65 -2.22
N TYR A 16 -15.97 -5.80 -3.44
CA TYR A 16 -14.71 -5.20 -3.89
C TYR A 16 -14.87 -4.27 -5.11
N GLY A 17 -16.11 -4.08 -5.60
CA GLY A 17 -16.35 -3.28 -6.81
C GLY A 17 -15.65 -3.82 -8.07
N SER A 18 -15.18 -5.06 -8.03
CA SER A 18 -14.43 -5.68 -9.11
C SER A 18 -14.78 -7.15 -9.25
N TYR A 19 -14.63 -7.70 -10.45
CA TYR A 19 -14.78 -9.13 -10.69
C TYR A 19 -13.50 -9.89 -10.31
N LEU A 20 -13.68 -11.12 -9.78
CA LEU A 20 -12.57 -12.03 -9.57
C LEU A 20 -11.93 -12.33 -10.94
N ASN A 21 -10.71 -11.91 -11.13
CA ASN A 21 -9.91 -12.16 -12.31
C ASN A 21 -8.66 -13.01 -11.96
N TRP A 22 -7.91 -13.43 -12.97
CA TRP A 22 -6.74 -14.27 -12.75
C TRP A 22 -5.65 -13.57 -11.89
N ARG A 23 -5.56 -12.25 -11.95
CA ARG A 23 -4.63 -11.44 -11.15
C ARG A 23 -5.01 -11.45 -9.69
N THR A 24 -6.27 -11.13 -9.37
CA THR A 24 -6.81 -11.25 -8.01
C THR A 24 -6.73 -12.68 -7.48
N ALA A 25 -6.88 -13.69 -8.35
CA ALA A 25 -6.74 -15.09 -7.97
C ALA A 25 -5.28 -15.49 -7.68
N LEU A 26 -4.30 -14.94 -8.39
CA LEU A 26 -2.86 -15.16 -8.10
C LEU A 26 -2.41 -14.44 -6.84
N MET A 27 -2.96 -13.27 -6.54
CA MET A 27 -2.85 -12.65 -5.22
C MET A 27 -3.54 -13.47 -4.13
N GLY A 28 -4.38 -14.43 -4.52
CA GLY A 28 -5.19 -15.27 -3.63
C GLY A 28 -4.41 -16.14 -2.65
N ASN A 29 -3.11 -16.35 -2.84
CA ASN A 29 -2.29 -16.92 -1.76
C ASN A 29 -2.11 -15.93 -0.61
N SER A 30 -2.08 -14.63 -0.88
CA SER A 30 -2.17 -13.58 0.12
C SER A 30 -3.62 -13.34 0.60
N LEU A 31 -4.61 -13.65 -0.22
CA LEU A 31 -6.04 -13.57 0.12
C LEU A 31 -6.58 -14.86 0.76
N THR A 32 -5.81 -15.96 0.82
CA THR A 32 -6.28 -17.25 1.37
C THR A 32 -6.71 -17.13 2.83
N PRO A 33 -6.03 -16.40 3.73
CA PRO A 33 -6.52 -16.14 5.08
C PRO A 33 -7.83 -15.35 5.08
N PHE A 34 -7.96 -14.39 4.15
CA PHE A 34 -9.12 -13.53 3.97
C PHE A 34 -10.33 -14.31 3.43
N LEU A 35 -10.15 -15.09 2.37
CA LEU A 35 -11.16 -16.00 1.83
C LEU A 35 -11.51 -17.10 2.84
N GLY A 36 -10.55 -17.54 3.63
CA GLY A 36 -10.76 -18.49 4.73
C GLY A 36 -11.64 -17.90 5.82
N GLN A 37 -11.40 -16.69 6.28
CA GLN A 37 -12.25 -16.00 7.26
C GLN A 37 -13.67 -15.77 6.72
N GLU A 38 -13.80 -15.37 5.46
CA GLU A 38 -15.09 -15.18 4.79
C GLU A 38 -15.89 -16.49 4.64
N LEU A 39 -15.22 -17.57 4.21
CA LEU A 39 -15.85 -18.87 4.03
C LEU A 39 -16.16 -19.57 5.37
N TRP A 40 -15.35 -19.33 6.41
CA TRP A 40 -15.52 -19.98 7.71
C TRP A 40 -16.25 -19.10 8.73
N GLY A 41 -16.27 -17.78 8.55
CA GLY A 41 -16.98 -16.82 9.40
C GLY A 41 -18.50 -16.98 9.28
N ASP A 42 -19.03 -17.22 8.09
CA ASP A 42 -20.46 -17.50 7.86
C ASP A 42 -20.65 -18.85 7.15
N ARG A 43 -20.46 -19.92 7.93
CA ARG A 43 -20.58 -21.32 7.47
C ARG A 43 -21.94 -21.62 6.78
N LEU A 44 -23.00 -20.94 7.19
CA LEU A 44 -24.33 -21.13 6.63
C LEU A 44 -24.44 -20.52 5.23
N ARG A 45 -23.90 -19.31 5.03
CA ARG A 45 -23.83 -18.67 3.69
C ARG A 45 -22.91 -19.47 2.77
N ALA A 46 -21.72 -19.88 3.23
CA ALA A 46 -20.81 -20.70 2.45
C ALA A 46 -21.46 -22.03 2.03
N LEU A 47 -22.17 -22.73 2.93
CA LEU A 47 -22.92 -23.94 2.62
C LEU A 47 -24.05 -23.72 1.61
N VAL A 48 -24.76 -22.61 1.72
CA VAL A 48 -25.84 -22.26 0.76
C VAL A 48 -25.25 -21.92 -0.60
N TRP A 49 -24.24 -21.08 -0.66
CA TRP A 49 -23.65 -20.62 -1.92
C TRP A 49 -22.82 -21.68 -2.65
N LEU A 50 -22.14 -22.57 -1.92
CA LEU A 50 -21.38 -23.68 -2.51
C LEU A 50 -22.24 -24.93 -2.68
N GLY A 51 -23.14 -25.20 -1.76
CA GLY A 51 -23.95 -26.42 -1.74
C GLY A 51 -25.17 -26.35 -2.64
N ALA A 52 -25.87 -25.21 -2.74
CA ALA A 52 -27.08 -25.10 -3.55
C ALA A 52 -26.83 -25.32 -5.08
N PRO A 53 -25.77 -24.74 -5.68
CA PRO A 53 -25.45 -25.02 -7.09
C PRO A 53 -25.09 -26.49 -7.33
N VAL A 54 -24.34 -27.10 -6.40
CA VAL A 54 -23.99 -28.54 -6.51
C VAL A 54 -25.22 -29.39 -6.37
N ALA A 55 -26.10 -29.13 -5.39
CA ALA A 55 -27.34 -29.83 -5.20
C ALA A 55 -28.28 -29.68 -6.43
N PHE A 56 -28.36 -28.49 -7.01
CA PHE A 56 -29.14 -28.23 -8.23
C PHE A 56 -28.60 -29.03 -9.42
N VAL A 57 -27.29 -29.01 -9.66
CA VAL A 57 -26.66 -29.79 -10.75
C VAL A 57 -26.91 -31.29 -10.56
N LEU A 58 -26.80 -31.81 -9.34
CA LEU A 58 -27.06 -33.20 -8.99
C LEU A 58 -28.55 -33.55 -9.21
N ALA A 59 -29.46 -32.68 -8.75
CA ALA A 59 -30.89 -32.86 -8.95
C ALA A 59 -31.28 -32.90 -10.45
N VAL A 60 -30.74 -31.96 -11.24
CA VAL A 60 -30.92 -31.93 -12.69
C VAL A 60 -30.33 -33.19 -13.34
N ALA A 61 -29.14 -33.62 -12.96
CA ALA A 61 -28.51 -34.82 -13.48
C ALA A 61 -29.32 -36.08 -13.18
N VAL A 62 -29.88 -36.19 -11.96
CA VAL A 62 -30.76 -37.29 -11.55
C VAL A 62 -32.06 -37.25 -12.35
N LEU A 63 -32.69 -36.08 -12.52
CA LEU A 63 -33.91 -35.88 -13.25
C LEU A 63 -33.72 -36.27 -14.73
N VAL A 64 -32.67 -35.79 -15.37
CA VAL A 64 -32.29 -36.11 -16.75
C VAL A 64 -32.02 -37.60 -16.90
N ARG A 65 -31.32 -38.23 -15.93
CA ARG A 65 -31.11 -39.69 -15.94
C ARG A 65 -32.41 -40.50 -15.86
N ARG A 66 -33.40 -40.00 -15.11
CA ARG A 66 -34.69 -40.69 -14.97
C ARG A 66 -35.59 -40.53 -16.19
N LEU A 67 -35.55 -39.39 -16.87
CA LEU A 67 -36.46 -39.02 -17.96
C LEU A 67 -35.90 -39.36 -19.36
N ALA A 68 -34.60 -39.59 -19.53
CA ALA A 68 -34.00 -39.82 -20.84
C ALA A 68 -33.96 -41.30 -21.27
N PRO A 69 -34.34 -41.63 -22.51
CA PRO A 69 -34.22 -42.97 -23.05
C PRO A 69 -32.77 -43.42 -23.22
N PRO A 70 -32.48 -44.73 -23.11
CA PRO A 70 -31.10 -45.24 -22.96
C PRO A 70 -30.13 -44.86 -24.10
N ARG A 71 -30.60 -44.67 -25.31
CA ARG A 71 -29.76 -44.28 -26.48
C ARG A 71 -29.29 -42.83 -26.47
N ARG A 72 -29.93 -41.93 -25.70
CA ARG A 72 -29.54 -40.52 -25.58
C ARG A 72 -28.59 -40.25 -24.38
N ARG A 73 -28.39 -41.23 -23.52
CA ARG A 73 -27.54 -41.06 -22.30
C ARG A 73 -26.06 -40.79 -22.62
N ALA A 74 -25.53 -41.40 -23.67
CA ALA A 74 -24.16 -41.20 -24.10
C ALA A 74 -23.93 -39.76 -24.63
N ALA A 75 -24.86 -39.23 -25.42
CA ALA A 75 -24.81 -37.86 -25.93
C ALA A 75 -24.97 -36.81 -24.82
N GLN A 76 -25.75 -37.12 -23.78
CA GLN A 76 -25.98 -36.22 -22.63
C GLN A 76 -24.81 -36.14 -21.67
N VAL A 77 -23.91 -37.12 -21.69
CA VAL A 77 -22.63 -37.05 -20.93
C VAL A 77 -21.52 -36.48 -21.81
N ALA A 78 -21.50 -36.81 -23.10
CA ALA A 78 -20.49 -36.35 -24.04
C ALA A 78 -20.52 -34.82 -24.27
N LEU A 79 -21.73 -34.22 -24.31
CA LEU A 79 -21.90 -32.79 -24.55
C LEU A 79 -21.34 -31.94 -23.38
N PRO A 80 -21.69 -32.15 -22.09
CA PRO A 80 -21.10 -31.41 -20.97
C PRO A 80 -19.60 -31.66 -20.82
N VAL A 81 -19.12 -32.88 -21.08
CA VAL A 81 -17.69 -33.21 -21.06
C VAL A 81 -16.95 -32.46 -22.18
N GLY A 82 -17.53 -32.42 -23.39
CA GLY A 82 -16.98 -31.66 -24.52
C GLY A 82 -16.92 -30.14 -24.23
N VAL A 83 -18.00 -29.57 -23.64
CA VAL A 83 -18.05 -28.16 -23.25
C VAL A 83 -17.02 -27.87 -22.15
N LEU A 84 -16.88 -28.74 -21.15
CA LEU A 84 -15.86 -28.59 -20.10
C LEU A 84 -14.45 -28.72 -20.66
N ALA A 85 -14.19 -29.63 -21.58
CA ALA A 85 -12.90 -29.78 -22.24
C ALA A 85 -12.55 -28.56 -23.10
N LEU A 86 -13.54 -28.02 -23.84
CA LEU A 86 -13.37 -26.80 -24.62
C LEU A 86 -13.14 -25.58 -23.73
N ALA A 87 -13.90 -25.44 -22.63
CA ALA A 87 -13.69 -24.39 -21.66
C ALA A 87 -12.29 -24.49 -21.01
N ALA A 88 -11.84 -25.69 -20.64
CA ALA A 88 -10.52 -25.93 -20.12
C ALA A 88 -9.42 -25.60 -21.15
N ALA A 89 -9.60 -25.93 -22.43
CA ALA A 89 -8.68 -25.61 -23.49
C ALA A 89 -8.59 -24.11 -23.78
N VAL A 90 -9.74 -23.39 -23.74
CA VAL A 90 -9.78 -21.93 -23.87
C VAL A 90 -9.08 -21.26 -22.68
N VAL A 91 -9.34 -21.72 -21.47
CA VAL A 91 -8.68 -21.22 -20.24
C VAL A 91 -7.18 -21.48 -20.30
N TRP A 92 -6.77 -22.68 -20.75
CA TRP A 92 -5.36 -23.04 -20.88
C TRP A 92 -4.63 -22.22 -21.95
N GLY A 93 -5.24 -22.03 -23.12
CA GLY A 93 -4.65 -21.26 -24.22
C GLY A 93 -4.58 -19.76 -23.96
N LYS A 94 -5.50 -19.23 -23.17
CA LYS A 94 -5.53 -17.80 -22.84
C LYS A 94 -4.74 -17.43 -21.56
N ALA A 95 -4.43 -18.37 -20.69
CA ALA A 95 -3.63 -18.11 -19.50
C ALA A 95 -2.23 -17.53 -19.82
N ASP A 96 -1.74 -17.78 -21.05
CA ASP A 96 -0.46 -17.25 -21.54
C ASP A 96 -0.58 -15.90 -22.28
N ALA A 97 -1.80 -15.50 -22.70
CA ALA A 97 -2.01 -14.33 -23.57
C ALA A 97 -2.39 -13.02 -22.84
N GLY A 98 -2.59 -13.08 -21.51
CA GLY A 98 -3.13 -11.95 -20.74
C GLY A 98 -4.63 -11.72 -21.03
N TRP A 99 -5.35 -11.32 -19.99
CA TRP A 99 -6.78 -11.03 -20.04
C TRP A 99 -6.95 -9.55 -19.76
N ASP A 100 -7.58 -8.83 -20.66
CA ASP A 100 -7.89 -7.42 -20.51
C ASP A 100 -9.30 -7.20 -19.90
N SER A 101 -9.60 -5.95 -19.61
CA SER A 101 -10.83 -5.52 -18.93
C SER A 101 -12.12 -5.84 -19.68
N GLY A 102 -12.07 -6.10 -20.99
CA GLY A 102 -13.24 -6.42 -21.81
C GLY A 102 -13.71 -7.89 -21.73
N THR A 103 -13.17 -8.69 -20.81
CA THR A 103 -13.50 -10.11 -20.72
C THR A 103 -14.72 -10.34 -19.83
N SER A 104 -15.66 -11.18 -20.26
CA SER A 104 -16.88 -11.46 -19.49
C SER A 104 -16.58 -12.12 -18.12
N PRO A 105 -17.41 -11.83 -17.09
CA PRO A 105 -17.15 -12.26 -15.71
C PRO A 105 -17.02 -13.78 -15.51
N ASP A 106 -17.75 -14.58 -16.29
CA ASP A 106 -17.69 -16.05 -16.25
C ASP A 106 -16.38 -16.59 -16.82
N VAL A 107 -15.83 -15.94 -17.83
CA VAL A 107 -14.53 -16.27 -18.42
C VAL A 107 -13.41 -15.85 -17.47
N LEU A 108 -13.50 -14.68 -16.86
CA LEU A 108 -12.59 -14.23 -15.80
C LEU A 108 -12.54 -15.23 -14.64
N TRP A 109 -13.69 -15.74 -14.21
CA TRP A 109 -13.77 -16.75 -13.16
C TRP A 109 -13.10 -18.07 -13.55
N LEU A 110 -13.30 -18.55 -14.78
CA LEU A 110 -12.62 -19.75 -15.28
C LEU A 110 -11.10 -19.56 -15.33
N ALA A 111 -10.64 -18.39 -15.74
CA ALA A 111 -9.23 -18.03 -15.74
C ALA A 111 -8.65 -18.00 -14.32
N ALA A 112 -9.39 -17.39 -13.38
CA ALA A 112 -9.03 -17.36 -11.96
C ALA A 112 -8.96 -18.77 -11.35
N ALA A 113 -9.94 -19.62 -11.63
CA ALA A 113 -9.93 -21.02 -11.18
C ALA A 113 -8.76 -21.83 -11.80
N GLY A 114 -8.42 -21.56 -13.06
CA GLY A 114 -7.28 -22.17 -13.74
C GLY A 114 -5.94 -21.70 -13.14
N ALA A 115 -5.83 -20.41 -12.81
CA ALA A 115 -4.67 -19.85 -12.15
C ALA A 115 -4.48 -20.44 -10.73
N LEU A 116 -5.56 -20.52 -9.95
CA LEU A 116 -5.54 -21.18 -8.63
C LEU A 116 -5.15 -22.66 -8.72
N ALA A 117 -5.65 -23.39 -9.71
CA ALA A 117 -5.28 -24.80 -9.92
C ALA A 117 -3.80 -24.96 -10.32
N LYS A 118 -3.24 -23.99 -11.07
CA LYS A 118 -1.81 -23.95 -11.40
C LYS A 118 -0.95 -23.52 -10.20
N SER A 119 -1.50 -22.74 -9.27
CA SER A 119 -0.77 -22.22 -8.11
C SER A 119 -0.37 -23.28 -7.07
N HIS A 120 -0.88 -24.52 -7.18
CA HIS A 120 -0.34 -25.67 -6.44
C HIS A 120 1.06 -26.11 -6.90
N ARG A 121 1.61 -25.50 -7.93
CA ARG A 121 3.06 -25.59 -8.21
C ARG A 121 3.82 -24.77 -7.17
N THR A 122 5.04 -25.16 -6.90
CA THR A 122 5.85 -24.58 -5.82
C THR A 122 5.89 -23.05 -5.90
N HIS A 123 5.98 -22.41 -4.75
CA HIS A 123 6.03 -20.94 -4.59
C HIS A 123 7.08 -20.29 -5.53
N GLU A 124 8.20 -20.95 -5.76
CA GLU A 124 9.25 -20.52 -6.71
C GLU A 124 8.74 -20.47 -8.16
N ASP A 125 7.94 -21.43 -8.61
CA ASP A 125 7.42 -21.46 -9.99
C ASP A 125 6.44 -20.32 -10.27
N ILE A 126 5.65 -19.91 -9.26
CA ILE A 126 4.70 -18.79 -9.37
C ILE A 126 5.46 -17.47 -9.47
N MET A 127 6.53 -17.33 -8.71
CA MET A 127 7.34 -16.12 -8.69
C MET A 127 8.16 -15.95 -9.96
N VAL A 128 8.56 -17.04 -10.62
CA VAL A 128 9.26 -17.02 -11.92
C VAL A 128 8.30 -16.72 -13.08
N GLU A 129 7.06 -17.20 -13.03
CA GLU A 129 6.03 -16.93 -14.06
C GLU A 129 5.36 -15.56 -13.90
N LEU A 130 5.42 -14.96 -12.72
CA LEU A 130 5.01 -13.56 -12.53
C LEU A 130 6.04 -12.64 -13.19
N ARG A 131 6.10 -12.62 -14.52
CA ARG A 131 6.88 -11.68 -15.35
C ARG A 131 6.51 -10.20 -15.15
N TRP A 132 5.87 -9.89 -14.07
CA TRP A 132 5.46 -8.55 -13.67
C TRP A 132 6.55 -7.82 -12.89
N LEU A 133 7.57 -8.58 -12.54
CA LEU A 133 8.58 -8.05 -11.69
C LEU A 133 9.36 -7.03 -12.46
N PRO A 134 9.65 -5.90 -11.85
CA PRO A 134 10.38 -4.87 -12.51
C PRO A 134 11.63 -5.49 -13.12
N ALA A 135 11.91 -5.14 -14.35
CA ALA A 135 13.29 -5.23 -14.84
C ALA A 135 14.17 -4.61 -13.76
N ALA A 136 15.39 -5.11 -13.60
CA ALA A 136 16.34 -4.46 -12.70
C ALA A 136 16.32 -2.96 -12.98
N ARG A 137 16.29 -2.14 -11.92
CA ARG A 137 16.39 -0.69 -12.07
C ARG A 137 17.65 -0.34 -12.87
N SER A 138 17.55 0.69 -13.67
CA SER A 138 18.67 1.29 -14.40
C SER A 138 18.66 2.79 -14.11
N PRO A 139 19.05 3.19 -12.87
CA PRO A 139 18.93 4.58 -12.44
C PRO A 139 19.78 5.51 -13.30
N GLU A 140 19.23 6.69 -13.58
CA GLU A 140 19.99 7.80 -14.11
C GLU A 140 21.15 8.12 -13.16
N GLY A 141 22.32 8.38 -13.70
CA GLY A 141 23.48 8.73 -12.90
C GLY A 141 23.24 10.02 -12.11
N VAL A 142 23.36 9.95 -10.79
CA VAL A 142 23.34 11.14 -9.94
C VAL A 142 24.75 11.77 -10.01
N PRO A 143 24.86 13.06 -10.40
CA PRO A 143 26.15 13.75 -10.35
C PRO A 143 26.67 13.85 -8.92
N GLU A 144 27.96 14.06 -8.75
CA GLU A 144 28.53 14.33 -7.42
C GLU A 144 27.85 15.58 -6.84
N LEU A 145 27.33 15.44 -5.64
CA LEU A 145 26.58 16.48 -4.95
C LEU A 145 27.40 17.02 -3.77
N HIS A 146 27.36 18.33 -3.57
CA HIS A 146 28.04 18.97 -2.47
C HIS A 146 27.01 19.46 -1.45
N ALA A 147 26.95 18.77 -0.29
CA ALA A 147 26.13 19.19 0.84
C ALA A 147 26.63 20.55 1.38
N GLN A 148 25.67 21.40 1.76
CA GLN A 148 26.02 22.66 2.41
C GLN A 148 26.60 22.37 3.81
N PRO A 149 27.82 22.83 4.14
CA PRO A 149 28.50 22.49 5.41
C PRO A 149 27.68 22.83 6.67
N ALA A 150 26.82 23.84 6.60
CA ALA A 150 25.99 24.26 7.73
C ALA A 150 24.87 23.27 8.09
N ARG A 151 24.65 22.22 7.30
CA ARG A 151 23.53 21.27 7.46
C ARG A 151 24.01 19.82 7.62
N GLN A 152 24.96 19.58 8.53
CA GLN A 152 25.36 18.22 8.89
C GLN A 152 24.30 17.60 9.80
N ARG A 153 23.24 17.06 9.19
CA ARG A 153 22.13 16.39 9.86
C ARG A 153 22.11 14.92 9.48
N ASN A 154 21.85 14.08 10.46
CA ASN A 154 21.47 12.70 10.20
C ASN A 154 19.96 12.67 9.95
N VAL A 155 19.50 11.88 9.00
CA VAL A 155 18.07 11.69 8.73
C VAL A 155 17.74 10.21 8.88
N LEU A 156 16.73 9.92 9.68
CA LEU A 156 16.12 8.60 9.80
C LEU A 156 14.67 8.69 9.31
N LEU A 157 14.41 8.07 8.18
CA LEU A 157 13.07 7.91 7.62
C LEU A 157 12.47 6.61 8.18
N LEU A 158 11.42 6.73 8.98
CA LEU A 158 10.64 5.61 9.51
C LEU A 158 9.34 5.50 8.70
N ILE A 159 9.17 4.40 8.01
CA ILE A 159 7.98 4.12 7.20
C ILE A 159 7.22 2.99 7.88
N ASP A 160 5.99 3.26 8.28
CA ASP A 160 5.10 2.25 8.85
C ASP A 160 4.14 1.74 7.76
N GLU A 161 3.67 0.54 7.91
CA GLU A 161 2.85 -0.17 6.92
C GLU A 161 1.36 0.01 7.21
N SER A 162 0.57 0.42 6.21
CA SER A 162 -0.90 0.41 6.29
C SER A 162 -1.51 1.20 7.46
N VAL A 163 -0.90 2.32 7.90
CA VAL A 163 -1.40 3.09 9.05
C VAL A 163 -2.27 4.26 8.61
N ARG A 164 -3.50 4.28 9.11
CA ARG A 164 -4.50 5.32 8.81
C ARG A 164 -4.21 6.62 9.54
N GLY A 165 -4.35 7.74 8.82
CA GLY A 165 -4.14 9.08 9.39
C GLY A 165 -5.16 9.48 10.46
N GLU A 166 -6.33 8.85 10.52
CA GLU A 166 -7.34 9.11 11.56
C GLU A 166 -7.10 8.33 12.86
N ASP A 167 -6.35 7.22 12.78
CA ASP A 167 -6.14 6.34 13.93
C ASP A 167 -4.92 6.74 14.75
N ILE A 168 -4.01 7.54 14.21
CA ILE A 168 -2.78 8.01 14.85
C ILE A 168 -2.75 9.54 14.95
N CYS A 169 -2.39 10.07 16.10
CA CYS A 169 -2.19 11.50 16.27
C CYS A 169 -0.84 11.94 15.69
N SER A 170 -0.84 12.50 14.50
CA SER A 170 0.36 13.13 13.91
C SER A 170 0.81 14.35 14.72
N VAL A 171 -0.14 15.20 15.13
CA VAL A 171 0.09 16.38 15.97
C VAL A 171 -0.02 15.99 17.44
N PRO A 172 0.90 16.45 18.32
CA PRO A 172 0.80 16.20 19.76
C PRO A 172 -0.51 16.73 20.34
N ARG A 173 -1.20 15.91 21.12
CA ARG A 173 -2.44 16.31 21.80
C ARG A 173 -2.30 16.45 23.31
N GLY A 174 -1.31 15.77 23.91
CA GLY A 174 -0.86 16.01 25.28
C GLY A 174 -1.81 15.67 26.43
N ASP A 175 -3.06 15.36 26.15
CA ASP A 175 -4.17 15.20 27.08
C ASP A 175 -4.74 13.77 27.16
N GLY A 176 -4.05 12.79 26.57
CA GLY A 176 -4.45 11.39 26.53
C GLY A 176 -5.52 11.06 25.49
N ASP A 177 -5.88 11.99 24.61
CA ASP A 177 -6.81 11.76 23.52
C ASP A 177 -6.25 10.88 22.41
N CYS A 178 -4.93 10.69 22.37
CA CYS A 178 -4.24 9.80 21.43
C CYS A 178 -4.28 8.33 21.89
N ARG A 179 -5.46 7.74 21.90
CA ARG A 179 -5.68 6.41 22.49
C ARG A 179 -4.87 5.28 21.84
N ARG A 180 -4.53 5.40 20.55
CA ARG A 180 -3.86 4.33 19.79
C ARG A 180 -2.35 4.50 19.74
N ASN A 181 -1.86 5.75 19.92
CA ASN A 181 -0.43 6.04 20.02
C ASN A 181 -0.05 6.95 21.21
N PRO A 182 -0.45 6.58 22.45
CA PRO A 182 -0.21 7.40 23.62
C PRO A 182 1.27 7.52 24.01
N TYR A 183 2.09 6.52 23.68
CA TYR A 183 3.51 6.49 24.10
C TYR A 183 4.38 7.39 23.23
N THR A 184 4.22 7.37 21.92
CA THR A 184 4.93 8.31 21.02
C THR A 184 4.40 9.73 21.21
N ASP A 185 3.10 9.90 21.48
CA ASP A 185 2.51 11.21 21.73
C ASP A 185 3.12 11.87 22.98
N ALA A 186 3.25 11.12 24.07
CA ALA A 186 3.87 11.59 25.29
C ALA A 186 5.39 11.82 25.15
N LEU A 187 6.07 11.00 24.34
CA LEU A 187 7.51 11.06 24.15
C LEU A 187 7.95 12.26 23.30
N LEU A 188 7.15 12.62 22.30
CA LEU A 188 7.50 13.61 21.27
C LEU A 188 6.56 14.83 21.26
N PRO A 189 6.46 15.60 22.37
CA PRO A 189 5.54 16.74 22.45
C PRO A 189 5.93 17.90 21.52
N GLY A 190 7.15 17.91 21.00
CA GLY A 190 7.67 18.94 20.10
C GLY A 190 7.67 18.58 18.62
N ARG A 191 7.15 17.39 18.24
CA ARG A 191 7.12 16.98 16.84
C ARG A 191 6.25 17.89 15.97
N HIS A 192 6.65 18.08 14.73
CA HIS A 192 5.87 18.79 13.71
C HIS A 192 5.01 17.78 12.97
N GLY A 193 3.73 17.73 13.25
CA GLY A 193 2.78 16.80 12.64
C GLY A 193 2.02 17.42 11.46
N PHE A 194 1.58 16.56 10.52
CA PHE A 194 0.80 16.94 9.35
C PHE A 194 -0.54 16.19 9.36
N THR A 195 -1.65 16.90 9.46
CA THR A 195 -3.00 16.30 9.55
C THR A 195 -3.58 15.96 8.17
N GLN A 196 -3.02 16.54 7.11
CA GLN A 196 -3.52 16.44 5.73
C GLN A 196 -2.49 15.79 4.78
N MET A 197 -1.69 14.86 5.29
CA MET A 197 -0.78 14.07 4.47
C MET A 197 -1.53 12.97 3.76
N ARG A 198 -1.25 12.80 2.46
CA ARG A 198 -1.82 11.72 1.64
C ARG A 198 -0.74 11.04 0.81
N ALA A 199 -0.82 9.72 0.73
CA ALA A 199 -0.22 8.95 -0.34
C ALA A 199 -0.91 9.28 -1.67
N VAL A 200 -0.28 8.98 -2.78
CA VAL A 200 -0.86 9.12 -4.13
C VAL A 200 -1.28 7.78 -4.73
N ASP A 201 -1.13 6.73 -3.96
CA ASP A 201 -1.59 5.36 -4.22
C ASP A 201 -1.84 4.65 -2.88
N SER A 202 -2.33 3.42 -2.92
CA SER A 202 -2.54 2.60 -1.71
C SER A 202 -1.89 1.22 -1.82
N THR A 203 -0.68 1.19 -2.41
CA THR A 203 0.08 -0.05 -2.65
C THR A 203 1.53 0.14 -2.22
N THR A 204 2.00 -0.56 -1.20
CA THR A 204 3.37 -0.44 -0.66
C THR A 204 4.44 -0.37 -1.74
N ALA A 205 4.37 -1.27 -2.72
CA ALA A 205 5.37 -1.35 -3.79
C ALA A 205 5.43 -0.05 -4.63
N LEU A 206 4.32 0.62 -4.84
CA LEU A 206 4.25 1.87 -5.59
C LEU A 206 4.57 3.07 -4.70
N SER A 207 4.03 3.13 -3.49
CA SER A 207 4.34 4.17 -2.50
C SER A 207 5.84 4.28 -2.23
N MET A 208 6.53 3.15 -2.10
CA MET A 208 7.99 3.16 -1.91
C MET A 208 8.72 3.80 -3.08
N VAL A 209 8.28 3.53 -4.32
CA VAL A 209 8.89 4.14 -5.52
C VAL A 209 8.62 5.64 -5.56
N THR A 210 7.37 6.05 -5.37
CA THR A 210 6.93 7.44 -5.47
C THR A 210 7.52 8.29 -4.35
N MET A 211 7.50 7.78 -3.12
CA MET A 211 8.05 8.43 -1.93
C MET A 211 9.58 8.63 -2.02
N LEU A 212 10.32 7.59 -2.43
CA LEU A 212 11.79 7.64 -2.46
C LEU A 212 12.36 8.32 -3.70
N SER A 213 11.59 8.45 -4.78
CA SER A 213 12.03 9.13 -6.01
C SER A 213 11.39 10.49 -6.24
N GLY A 214 10.24 10.79 -5.65
CA GLY A 214 9.43 11.97 -5.94
C GLY A 214 8.73 11.94 -7.31
N ARG A 215 8.69 10.78 -8.00
CA ARG A 215 8.04 10.60 -9.31
C ARG A 215 6.55 10.30 -9.15
N SER A 216 5.74 10.67 -10.15
CA SER A 216 4.32 10.31 -10.19
C SER A 216 4.12 8.79 -10.29
N PRO A 217 3.11 8.21 -9.61
CA PRO A 217 2.75 6.81 -9.78
C PRO A 217 2.31 6.48 -11.22
N ALA A 218 1.82 7.46 -11.97
CA ALA A 218 1.41 7.32 -13.36
C ALA A 218 2.54 7.51 -14.38
N SER A 219 3.79 7.73 -13.93
CA SER A 219 4.94 7.88 -14.83
C SER A 219 5.16 6.65 -15.70
N GLU A 220 5.79 6.87 -16.87
CA GLU A 220 6.18 5.77 -17.76
C GLU A 220 7.13 4.79 -17.05
N ARG A 221 7.05 3.52 -17.44
CA ARG A 221 7.85 2.45 -16.83
C ARG A 221 9.35 2.78 -16.79
N GLU A 222 9.89 3.25 -17.91
CA GLU A 222 11.29 3.64 -18.02
C GLU A 222 11.64 4.76 -17.07
N SER A 223 10.75 5.74 -16.90
CA SER A 223 10.93 6.86 -15.96
C SER A 223 10.95 6.39 -14.51
N LEU A 224 10.12 5.40 -14.13
CA LEU A 224 10.12 4.84 -12.78
C LEU A 224 11.34 3.96 -12.52
N LEU A 225 11.78 3.17 -13.51
CA LEU A 225 12.96 2.30 -13.40
C LEU A 225 14.28 3.08 -13.45
N SER A 226 14.31 4.24 -14.11
CA SER A 226 15.50 5.10 -14.19
C SER A 226 15.55 6.16 -13.09
N ALA A 227 14.49 6.34 -12.32
CA ALA A 227 14.46 7.34 -11.25
C ALA A 227 15.49 6.98 -10.16
N PRO A 228 16.43 7.88 -9.83
CA PRO A 228 17.25 7.69 -8.65
C PRO A 228 16.39 7.76 -7.39
N LEU A 229 16.75 6.98 -6.39
CA LEU A 229 16.12 6.96 -5.06
C LEU A 229 16.95 7.73 -4.05
N LEU A 230 16.35 8.10 -2.92
CA LEU A 230 17.02 8.84 -1.84
C LEU A 230 18.42 8.32 -1.48
N PRO A 231 18.67 6.98 -1.34
CA PRO A 231 20.02 6.49 -1.05
C PRO A 231 21.04 6.83 -2.14
N GLU A 232 20.65 6.88 -3.42
CA GLU A 232 21.56 7.19 -4.51
C GLU A 232 21.96 8.68 -4.50
N TYR A 233 21.02 9.57 -4.19
CA TYR A 233 21.32 11.00 -4.00
C TYR A 233 22.23 11.25 -2.79
N ALA A 234 21.93 10.58 -1.66
CA ALA A 234 22.74 10.72 -0.44
C ALA A 234 24.17 10.19 -0.66
N HIS A 235 24.30 9.03 -1.31
CA HIS A 235 25.59 8.45 -1.65
C HIS A 235 26.43 9.35 -2.57
N ALA A 236 25.80 9.97 -3.57
CA ALA A 236 26.48 10.93 -4.47
C ALA A 236 27.03 12.17 -3.75
N ALA A 237 26.55 12.44 -2.51
CA ALA A 237 27.05 13.48 -1.62
C ALA A 237 28.04 12.95 -0.57
N GLY A 238 28.45 11.69 -0.64
CA GLY A 238 29.32 11.06 0.36
C GLY A 238 28.64 10.78 1.70
N VAL A 239 27.31 10.80 1.75
CA VAL A 239 26.49 10.47 2.93
C VAL A 239 26.31 8.97 3.01
N ASP A 240 26.61 8.36 4.18
CA ASP A 240 26.37 6.95 4.39
C ASP A 240 24.87 6.65 4.37
N THR A 241 24.49 5.52 3.76
CA THR A 241 23.08 5.14 3.57
C THR A 241 22.81 3.75 4.11
N ALA A 242 21.60 3.53 4.64
CA ALA A 242 21.17 2.22 5.07
C ALA A 242 19.67 2.02 4.80
N TYR A 243 19.29 0.76 4.60
CA TYR A 243 17.89 0.36 4.47
C TYR A 243 17.64 -0.91 5.30
N TRP A 244 16.67 -0.83 6.17
CA TRP A 244 16.27 -1.94 7.04
C TRP A 244 14.76 -2.15 6.92
N THR A 245 14.33 -3.39 6.73
CA THR A 245 12.91 -3.69 6.65
C THR A 245 12.59 -5.02 7.34
N SER A 246 11.45 -5.07 8.01
CA SER A 246 10.87 -6.32 8.51
C SER A 246 10.09 -7.06 7.42
N GLN A 247 9.79 -6.43 6.29
CA GLN A 247 9.06 -7.07 5.20
C GLN A 247 9.82 -8.24 4.62
N ASN A 248 9.06 -9.27 4.23
CA ASN A 248 9.57 -10.35 3.41
C ASN A 248 9.67 -9.88 1.95
N LEU A 249 10.86 -9.48 1.53
CA LEU A 249 11.09 -8.91 0.20
C LEU A 249 10.90 -9.89 -0.97
N LEU A 250 10.60 -11.16 -0.69
CA LEU A 250 10.11 -12.10 -1.71
C LEU A 250 8.66 -11.77 -2.11
N TYR A 251 7.91 -11.07 -1.24
CA TYR A 251 6.57 -10.60 -1.59
C TYR A 251 6.65 -9.63 -2.77
N ALA A 252 5.86 -9.89 -3.81
CA ALA A 252 5.88 -9.15 -5.07
C ALA A 252 7.30 -8.91 -5.64
N ASN A 253 8.32 -9.68 -5.17
CA ASN A 253 9.73 -9.52 -5.51
C ASN A 253 10.27 -8.09 -5.26
N ALA A 254 9.77 -7.46 -4.21
CA ALA A 254 10.12 -6.08 -3.87
C ALA A 254 11.64 -5.87 -3.71
N GLY A 255 12.38 -6.93 -3.35
CA GLY A 255 13.83 -6.89 -3.23
C GLY A 255 14.53 -6.43 -4.51
N ARG A 256 14.00 -6.77 -5.70
CA ARG A 256 14.60 -6.31 -6.97
C ARG A 256 14.59 -4.79 -7.16
N PHE A 257 13.67 -4.11 -6.52
CA PHE A 257 13.62 -2.65 -6.57
C PHE A 257 14.74 -2.02 -5.72
N LEU A 258 15.21 -2.75 -4.72
CA LEU A 258 16.31 -2.33 -3.84
C LEU A 258 17.69 -2.81 -4.34
N ASP A 259 17.72 -3.70 -5.34
CA ASP A 259 18.98 -4.22 -5.91
C ASP A 259 19.85 -3.08 -6.44
N GLY A 260 21.13 -3.11 -6.09
CA GLY A 260 22.12 -2.14 -6.56
C GLY A 260 22.10 -0.79 -5.83
N LEU A 261 21.25 -0.59 -4.82
CA LEU A 261 21.34 0.61 -4.00
C LEU A 261 22.68 0.67 -3.25
N PRO A 262 23.29 1.85 -3.16
CA PRO A 262 24.58 2.03 -2.50
C PRO A 262 24.41 2.09 -0.97
N LEU A 263 24.14 0.95 -0.33
CA LEU A 263 23.85 0.83 1.09
C LEU A 263 25.08 0.36 1.87
N SER A 264 25.41 1.08 2.94
CA SER A 264 26.46 0.71 3.91
C SER A 264 26.00 -0.36 4.90
N ASP A 265 24.67 -0.45 5.15
CA ASP A 265 24.04 -1.48 5.98
C ASP A 265 22.66 -1.82 5.42
N PHE A 266 22.32 -3.10 5.41
CA PHE A 266 21.03 -3.60 4.89
C PHE A 266 20.57 -4.78 5.72
N VAL A 267 19.25 -4.92 5.90
CA VAL A 267 18.61 -6.14 6.40
C VAL A 267 17.17 -6.20 5.93
N CYS A 268 16.68 -7.39 5.65
CA CYS A 268 15.28 -7.65 5.34
C CYS A 268 14.65 -8.70 6.27
N GLY A 269 13.34 -8.88 6.17
CA GLY A 269 12.58 -9.77 7.05
C GLY A 269 13.12 -11.20 7.09
N THR A 270 13.55 -11.76 5.97
CA THR A 270 14.10 -13.13 5.90
C THR A 270 15.49 -13.26 6.52
N GLU A 271 16.23 -12.17 6.66
CA GLU A 271 17.52 -12.14 7.38
C GLU A 271 17.31 -11.96 8.89
N LEU A 272 16.24 -11.25 9.29
CA LEU A 272 15.82 -11.13 10.69
C LEU A 272 15.24 -12.43 11.24
N ALA A 273 14.41 -13.08 10.43
CA ALA A 273 13.77 -14.35 10.76
C ALA A 273 13.66 -15.21 9.49
N PRO A 274 14.39 -16.37 9.39
CA PRO A 274 14.39 -17.19 8.18
C PRO A 274 13.01 -17.69 7.71
N TYR A 275 12.04 -17.70 8.62
CA TYR A 275 10.64 -18.06 8.36
C TYR A 275 9.70 -16.88 8.56
N ALA A 276 10.20 -15.63 8.29
CA ALA A 276 9.37 -14.45 8.32
C ALA A 276 8.13 -14.65 7.46
N ASP A 277 6.97 -14.30 8.02
CA ASP A 277 5.71 -14.39 7.30
C ASP A 277 5.75 -13.60 5.99
N TYR A 278 5.00 -14.07 5.02
CA TYR A 278 5.02 -13.49 3.69
C TYR A 278 4.27 -12.16 3.63
N LEU A 279 3.28 -11.96 4.50
CA LEU A 279 2.43 -10.77 4.55
C LEU A 279 2.87 -9.79 5.64
N ASP A 280 3.00 -10.27 6.88
CA ASP A 280 3.32 -9.41 8.02
C ASP A 280 4.82 -9.40 8.39
N GLY A 281 5.64 -10.10 7.63
CA GLY A 281 7.09 -10.07 7.72
C GLY A 281 7.67 -10.62 9.02
N ALA A 282 8.86 -10.11 9.38
CA ALA A 282 9.51 -10.37 10.66
C ALA A 282 8.93 -9.48 11.78
N ASP A 283 9.38 -9.68 13.02
CA ASP A 283 8.98 -8.84 14.15
C ASP A 283 9.60 -7.44 14.06
N ASP A 284 8.77 -6.37 14.08
CA ASP A 284 9.24 -4.99 14.05
C ASP A 284 10.08 -4.61 15.26
N GLY A 285 9.85 -5.25 16.41
CA GLY A 285 10.71 -5.06 17.58
C GLY A 285 12.14 -5.53 17.31
N ALA A 286 12.29 -6.70 16.66
CA ALA A 286 13.61 -7.20 16.24
C ALA A 286 14.24 -6.31 15.17
N LEU A 287 13.45 -5.79 14.23
CA LEU A 287 13.94 -4.82 13.26
C LEU A 287 14.47 -3.55 13.94
N LEU A 288 13.69 -2.95 14.82
CA LEU A 288 14.06 -1.69 15.48
C LEU A 288 15.33 -1.85 16.36
N ASP A 289 15.48 -3.00 17.03
CA ASP A 289 16.73 -3.35 17.74
C ASP A 289 17.91 -3.48 16.75
N ARG A 290 17.70 -4.07 15.56
CA ARG A 290 18.70 -4.17 14.50
C ARG A 290 19.06 -2.81 13.89
N VAL A 291 18.09 -1.90 13.75
CA VAL A 291 18.31 -0.51 13.31
C VAL A 291 19.25 0.21 14.27
N LEU A 292 19.05 0.10 15.59
CA LEU A 292 19.95 0.70 16.58
C LEU A 292 21.41 0.20 16.43
N VAL A 293 21.59 -1.08 16.12
CA VAL A 293 22.92 -1.63 15.81
C VAL A 293 23.46 -1.09 14.49
N GLY A 294 22.64 -1.01 13.45
CA GLY A 294 23.02 -0.49 12.14
C GLY A 294 23.49 0.95 12.19
N LEU A 295 22.71 1.80 12.87
CA LEU A 295 23.07 3.21 13.06
C LEU A 295 24.45 3.42 13.69
N SER A 296 24.95 2.48 14.53
CA SER A 296 26.28 2.60 15.13
C SER A 296 27.44 2.33 14.15
N ARG A 297 27.14 1.80 12.98
CA ARG A 297 28.10 1.48 11.94
C ARG A 297 28.21 2.57 10.86
N LEU A 298 27.23 3.47 10.80
CA LEU A 298 27.20 4.53 9.82
C LEU A 298 28.07 5.71 10.26
N ARG A 299 28.76 6.32 9.31
CA ARG A 299 29.44 7.60 9.50
C ARG A 299 28.44 8.73 9.37
N GLU A 300 28.59 9.75 10.19
CA GLU A 300 27.78 10.97 10.09
C GLU A 300 28.34 11.93 9.02
N PRO A 301 27.50 12.60 8.24
CA PRO A 301 26.05 12.47 8.22
C PRO A 301 25.59 11.17 7.54
N TYR A 302 24.38 10.68 7.90
CA TYR A 302 23.79 9.48 7.30
C TYR A 302 22.31 9.67 6.93
N LEU A 303 21.86 8.83 6.01
CA LEU A 303 20.45 8.57 5.72
C LEU A 303 20.13 7.11 6.05
N GLY A 304 19.33 6.90 7.09
CA GLY A 304 18.73 5.58 7.38
C GLY A 304 17.28 5.54 6.93
N ILE A 305 16.85 4.41 6.36
CA ILE A 305 15.45 4.13 6.03
C ILE A 305 15.08 2.85 6.76
N ALA A 306 14.06 2.91 7.61
CA ALA A 306 13.52 1.73 8.30
C ALA A 306 12.04 1.58 7.95
N GLN A 307 11.69 0.44 7.33
CA GLN A 307 10.34 0.10 6.90
C GLN A 307 9.80 -1.04 7.78
N LEU A 308 8.72 -0.76 8.47
CA LEU A 308 8.01 -1.66 9.37
C LEU A 308 6.94 -2.43 8.59
N ALA A 309 6.42 -3.55 9.14
CA ALA A 309 5.45 -4.39 8.44
C ALA A 309 4.30 -4.91 9.32
N ASN A 310 4.39 -4.82 10.64
CA ASN A 310 3.49 -5.59 11.51
C ASN A 310 2.08 -4.98 11.68
N THR A 311 1.84 -3.80 11.13
CA THR A 311 0.53 -3.18 11.00
C THR A 311 -0.22 -3.58 9.72
N HIS A 312 0.42 -4.35 8.84
CA HIS A 312 -0.22 -5.02 7.71
C HIS A 312 -1.18 -6.12 8.18
N PHE A 313 -2.29 -6.34 7.43
CA PHE A 313 -3.16 -7.50 7.67
C PHE A 313 -2.34 -8.82 7.67
N PRO A 314 -2.53 -9.77 8.59
CA PRO A 314 -3.62 -9.90 9.58
C PRO A 314 -3.39 -9.18 10.92
N TYR A 315 -2.58 -8.18 11.00
CA TYR A 315 -2.28 -7.31 12.14
C TYR A 315 -1.63 -8.05 13.30
N LYS A 316 -0.36 -7.81 13.52
CA LYS A 316 0.39 -8.44 14.60
C LYS A 316 0.12 -7.78 15.94
N VAL A 317 -0.43 -8.55 16.87
CA VAL A 317 -0.80 -8.09 18.21
C VAL A 317 0.07 -8.75 19.29
N ASP A 318 0.18 -8.12 20.44
CA ASP A 318 0.69 -8.78 21.66
C ASP A 318 -0.49 -9.41 22.41
N ALA A 319 -0.50 -10.74 22.48
CA ALA A 319 -1.58 -11.48 23.13
C ALA A 319 -1.74 -11.17 24.65
N HIS A 320 -0.71 -10.57 25.26
CA HIS A 320 -0.70 -10.19 26.68
C HIS A 320 -1.07 -8.72 26.91
N ASP A 321 -1.19 -7.93 25.83
CA ASP A 321 -1.50 -6.49 25.88
C ASP A 321 -2.45 -6.10 24.75
N LEU A 322 -3.74 -6.30 25.01
CA LEU A 322 -4.85 -6.09 24.09
C LEU A 322 -5.84 -5.05 24.68
N PRO A 323 -5.47 -3.76 24.74
CA PRO A 323 -6.28 -2.75 25.45
C PRO A 323 -7.66 -2.55 24.86
N PHE A 324 -7.82 -2.77 23.54
CA PHE A 324 -9.10 -2.61 22.85
C PHE A 324 -9.90 -3.92 22.83
N SER A 325 -9.28 -5.04 22.50
CA SER A 325 -9.93 -6.35 22.42
C SER A 325 -10.44 -6.84 23.77
N SER A 326 -9.72 -6.59 24.87
CA SER A 326 -10.05 -7.07 26.21
C SER A 326 -11.36 -6.50 26.79
N THR A 327 -11.86 -5.38 26.22
CA THR A 327 -13.03 -4.66 26.71
C THR A 327 -14.32 -4.98 25.95
N ILE A 328 -14.30 -5.89 24.97
CA ILE A 328 -15.35 -6.05 23.96
C ILE A 328 -16.03 -7.41 24.04
N ASP A 329 -17.35 -7.40 23.85
CA ASP A 329 -18.15 -8.60 23.62
C ASP A 329 -18.11 -9.00 22.13
N TRP A 330 -17.17 -9.86 21.78
CA TRP A 330 -16.93 -10.34 20.42
C TRP A 330 -18.16 -10.96 19.73
N HIS A 331 -19.12 -11.49 20.52
CA HIS A 331 -20.33 -12.09 19.97
C HIS A 331 -21.32 -11.08 19.43
N LYS A 332 -21.16 -9.81 19.80
CA LYS A 332 -22.03 -8.71 19.36
C LYS A 332 -21.47 -7.91 18.21
N MET A 333 -20.27 -8.22 17.73
CA MET A 333 -19.62 -7.50 16.65
C MET A 333 -19.70 -8.29 15.35
N ASP A 334 -19.85 -7.56 14.25
CA ASP A 334 -19.62 -8.06 12.90
C ASP A 334 -18.11 -8.25 12.62
N ASP A 335 -17.79 -8.78 11.47
CA ASP A 335 -16.40 -9.05 11.10
C ASP A 335 -15.58 -7.77 10.88
N PHE A 336 -16.21 -6.71 10.40
CA PHE A 336 -15.57 -5.40 10.24
C PHE A 336 -15.16 -4.81 11.59
N GLY A 337 -16.06 -4.84 12.57
CA GLY A 337 -15.78 -4.38 13.92
C GLY A 337 -14.64 -5.17 14.57
N ARG A 338 -14.63 -6.50 14.44
CA ARG A 338 -13.55 -7.36 14.96
C ARG A 338 -12.20 -7.04 14.32
N THR A 339 -12.18 -6.88 13.01
CA THR A 339 -10.96 -6.52 12.26
C THR A 339 -10.43 -5.17 12.71
N ARG A 340 -11.30 -4.16 12.85
CA ARG A 340 -10.94 -2.82 13.33
C ARG A 340 -10.32 -2.84 14.73
N ILE A 341 -10.92 -3.60 15.65
CA ILE A 341 -10.40 -3.70 17.02
C ILE A 341 -9.03 -4.37 17.04
N ARG A 342 -8.84 -5.45 16.29
CA ARG A 342 -7.54 -6.11 16.16
C ARG A 342 -6.48 -5.17 15.58
N TYR A 343 -6.85 -4.39 14.58
CA TYR A 343 -5.98 -3.37 14.00
C TYR A 343 -5.56 -2.33 15.05
N TRP A 344 -6.48 -1.86 15.90
CA TRP A 344 -6.16 -0.93 16.98
C TRP A 344 -5.21 -1.51 18.03
N ASP A 345 -5.36 -2.79 18.36
CA ASP A 345 -4.40 -3.47 19.25
C ASP A 345 -3.01 -3.60 18.59
N ALA A 346 -2.95 -3.79 17.28
CA ALA A 346 -1.69 -3.78 16.54
C ALA A 346 -1.04 -2.39 16.52
N LEU A 347 -1.81 -1.33 16.29
CA LEU A 347 -1.31 0.06 16.39
C LEU A 347 -0.78 0.39 17.78
N HIS A 348 -1.46 -0.06 18.83
CA HIS A 348 -1.00 0.13 20.21
C HIS A 348 0.34 -0.58 20.46
N ARG A 349 0.47 -1.83 19.98
CA ARG A 349 1.74 -2.57 20.05
C ARG A 349 2.84 -1.81 19.30
N GLN A 350 2.55 -1.35 18.09
CA GLN A 350 3.49 -0.60 17.25
C GLN A 350 3.95 0.69 17.93
N ASP A 351 3.04 1.44 18.53
CA ASP A 351 3.35 2.66 19.28
C ASP A 351 4.32 2.40 20.44
N LYS A 352 4.12 1.32 21.20
CA LYS A 352 5.05 0.92 22.27
C LYS A 352 6.44 0.61 21.75
N LEU A 353 6.54 -0.11 20.62
CA LEU A 353 7.82 -0.43 20.00
C LEU A 353 8.52 0.81 19.49
N LEU A 354 7.80 1.70 18.81
CA LEU A 354 8.32 2.98 18.32
C LEU A 354 8.80 3.87 19.46
N ALA A 355 8.01 4.02 20.53
CA ALA A 355 8.40 4.84 21.68
C ALA A 355 9.66 4.30 22.36
N ARG A 356 9.76 2.96 22.56
CA ARG A 356 10.97 2.32 23.08
C ARG A 356 12.19 2.60 22.19
N PHE A 357 12.03 2.42 20.90
CA PHE A 357 13.08 2.66 19.90
C PHE A 357 13.52 4.12 19.91
N LEU A 358 12.61 5.07 19.87
CA LEU A 358 12.89 6.50 19.83
C LEU A 358 13.57 6.97 21.12
N ALA A 359 13.15 6.45 22.27
CA ALA A 359 13.84 6.73 23.54
C ALA A 359 15.29 6.21 23.52
N ALA A 360 15.52 4.99 23.02
CA ALA A 360 16.85 4.43 22.86
C ALA A 360 17.69 5.22 21.83
N LEU A 361 17.08 5.64 20.71
CA LEU A 361 17.71 6.49 19.70
C LEU A 361 18.18 7.81 20.31
N ARG A 362 17.34 8.47 21.10
CA ARG A 362 17.65 9.76 21.75
C ARG A 362 18.75 9.67 22.81
N ALA A 363 19.00 8.48 23.36
CA ALA A 363 20.08 8.23 24.32
C ALA A 363 21.45 7.97 23.67
N ARG A 364 21.55 7.93 22.33
CA ARG A 364 22.79 7.60 21.60
C ARG A 364 23.64 8.85 21.34
N PRO A 365 24.97 8.69 21.19
CA PRO A 365 25.82 9.73 20.61
C PRO A 365 25.34 10.07 19.19
N GLY A 366 25.32 11.35 18.82
CA GLY A 366 24.84 11.83 17.52
C GLY A 366 23.32 12.01 17.43
N ALA A 367 22.57 11.60 18.47
CA ALA A 367 21.12 11.77 18.50
C ALA A 367 20.68 13.24 18.42
N GLU A 368 21.51 14.14 18.95
CA GLU A 368 21.27 15.58 18.88
C GLU A 368 21.30 16.17 17.46
N ARG A 369 21.79 15.40 16.48
CA ARG A 369 21.82 15.76 15.06
C ARG A 369 20.86 14.90 14.22
N THR A 370 20.19 13.91 14.82
CA THR A 370 19.34 12.96 14.09
C THR A 370 17.89 13.43 14.06
N ILE A 371 17.42 13.81 12.88
CA ILE A 371 16.03 14.15 12.60
C ILE A 371 15.33 12.86 12.19
N VAL A 372 14.17 12.61 12.78
CA VAL A 372 13.31 11.50 12.42
C VAL A 372 12.12 12.01 11.60
N VAL A 373 11.94 11.43 10.43
CA VAL A 373 10.75 11.64 9.58
C VAL A 373 9.95 10.36 9.63
N PHE A 374 8.74 10.43 10.13
CA PHE A 374 7.81 9.28 10.22
C PHE A 374 6.63 9.50 9.31
N LEU A 375 6.24 8.45 8.60
CA LEU A 375 4.97 8.38 7.88
C LEU A 375 4.56 6.92 7.67
N SER A 376 3.30 6.71 7.26
CA SER A 376 2.90 5.44 6.65
C SER A 376 2.97 5.53 5.13
N ASP A 377 3.16 4.40 4.49
CA ASP A 377 3.16 4.27 3.03
C ASP A 377 1.75 4.44 2.44
N HIS A 378 0.73 3.88 3.07
CA HIS A 378 -0.70 4.06 2.80
C HIS A 378 -1.52 3.76 4.06
N GLY A 379 -2.83 3.86 3.96
CA GLY A 379 -3.79 3.49 5.00
C GLY A 379 -4.39 2.10 4.78
N GLU A 380 -5.57 1.87 5.40
CA GLU A 380 -6.22 0.57 5.45
C GLU A 380 -7.73 0.74 5.58
N GLN A 381 -8.55 0.04 4.81
CA GLN A 381 -9.99 -0.03 5.03
C GLN A 381 -10.36 -1.08 6.08
N LEU A 382 -11.26 -0.72 6.96
CA LEU A 382 -11.71 -1.56 8.08
C LEU A 382 -13.23 -1.72 8.09
N GLY A 383 -13.85 -1.70 6.89
CA GLY A 383 -15.28 -1.82 6.67
C GLY A 383 -15.95 -0.57 6.12
N GLU A 384 -15.24 0.55 6.04
CA GLU A 384 -15.69 1.73 5.29
C GLU A 384 -15.86 1.34 3.82
N HIS A 385 -16.85 1.92 3.17
CA HIS A 385 -17.21 1.56 1.78
C HIS A 385 -17.38 0.03 1.55
N GLY A 386 -17.61 -0.75 2.63
CA GLY A 386 -17.84 -2.19 2.59
C GLY A 386 -16.62 -3.06 2.32
N GLN A 387 -15.41 -2.53 2.47
CA GLN A 387 -14.15 -3.21 2.15
C GLN A 387 -13.24 -3.37 3.37
N ILE A 388 -12.30 -4.31 3.30
CA ILE A 388 -11.21 -4.50 4.25
C ILE A 388 -9.91 -4.61 3.46
N GLY A 389 -8.83 -4.06 4.00
CA GLY A 389 -7.53 -4.07 3.35
C GLY A 389 -7.27 -2.79 2.57
N HIS A 390 -6.33 -2.84 1.68
CA HIS A 390 -5.89 -1.74 0.83
C HIS A 390 -5.76 -2.18 -0.64
N THR A 391 -5.34 -1.30 -1.52
CA THR A 391 -5.25 -1.48 -2.99
C THR A 391 -6.59 -1.50 -3.74
N TRP A 392 -7.70 -1.39 -3.04
CA TRP A 392 -9.03 -1.50 -3.63
C TRP A 392 -9.53 -0.19 -4.24
N ASN A 393 -9.15 0.93 -3.65
CA ASN A 393 -9.58 2.27 -4.07
C ASN A 393 -8.57 3.35 -3.64
N LEU A 394 -8.99 4.62 -3.74
CA LEU A 394 -8.19 5.79 -3.37
C LEU A 394 -8.96 6.70 -2.39
N TYR A 395 -9.81 6.13 -1.54
CA TYR A 395 -10.46 6.88 -0.46
C TYR A 395 -9.44 7.24 0.64
N ASP A 396 -9.74 8.27 1.42
CA ASP A 396 -8.84 8.74 2.49
C ASP A 396 -8.54 7.67 3.55
N ASP A 397 -9.40 6.67 3.69
CA ASP A 397 -9.12 5.50 4.53
C ASP A 397 -7.87 4.74 4.08
N GLU A 398 -7.62 4.66 2.76
CA GLU A 398 -6.46 4.00 2.18
C GLU A 398 -5.29 4.94 1.87
N ILE A 399 -5.52 6.27 1.71
CA ILE A 399 -4.43 7.17 1.28
C ILE A 399 -4.08 8.28 2.26
N ARG A 400 -4.94 8.61 3.24
CA ARG A 400 -4.60 9.58 4.27
C ARG A 400 -3.77 8.90 5.36
N VAL A 401 -2.53 9.36 5.53
CA VAL A 401 -1.54 8.72 6.38
C VAL A 401 -1.04 9.64 7.51
N PRO A 402 -0.68 9.08 8.67
CA PRO A 402 -0.03 9.87 9.72
C PRO A 402 1.38 10.24 9.30
N THR A 403 1.78 11.47 9.60
CA THR A 403 3.13 11.95 9.29
C THR A 403 3.57 12.99 10.30
N TRP A 404 4.83 12.89 10.72
CA TRP A 404 5.46 13.89 11.57
C TRP A 404 6.98 13.93 11.37
N ILE A 405 7.58 15.07 11.74
CA ILE A 405 9.02 15.27 11.81
C ILE A 405 9.37 15.59 13.26
N ASP A 406 10.24 14.78 13.87
CA ASP A 406 10.83 15.04 15.17
C ASP A 406 12.29 15.47 15.00
N ALA A 407 12.56 16.71 15.39
CA ALA A 407 13.86 17.35 15.22
C ALA A 407 14.39 17.81 16.59
N PRO A 408 15.57 17.32 17.00
CA PRO A 408 16.19 17.80 18.23
C PRO A 408 16.39 19.31 18.22
N PRO A 409 16.33 19.99 19.39
CA PRO A 409 16.51 21.43 19.48
C PRO A 409 17.80 21.92 18.79
N GLY A 410 17.65 22.91 17.91
CA GLY A 410 18.78 23.51 17.19
C GLY A 410 19.19 22.79 15.89
N THR A 411 18.56 21.66 15.55
CA THR A 411 18.80 21.00 14.25
C THR A 411 18.08 21.70 13.11
N LEU A 412 16.92 22.27 13.37
CA LEU A 412 16.20 23.14 12.44
C LEU A 412 16.51 24.61 12.73
N THR A 413 16.49 25.45 11.70
CA THR A 413 16.49 26.89 11.89
C THR A 413 15.12 27.35 12.36
N ALA A 414 15.04 28.50 13.02
CA ALA A 414 13.76 29.07 13.44
C ALA A 414 12.76 29.26 12.28
N GLU A 415 13.28 29.55 11.07
CA GLU A 415 12.48 29.69 9.86
C GLU A 415 11.93 28.34 9.37
N GLU A 416 12.75 27.27 9.36
CA GLU A 416 12.32 25.90 9.02
C GLU A 416 11.25 25.44 10.00
N GLU A 417 11.44 25.61 11.30
CA GLU A 417 10.43 25.29 12.32
C GLU A 417 9.11 26.06 12.14
N ALA A 418 9.20 27.36 11.84
CA ALA A 418 8.02 28.17 11.62
C ALA A 418 7.23 27.70 10.38
N ARG A 419 7.93 27.30 9.30
CA ARG A 419 7.32 26.75 8.09
C ARG A 419 6.65 25.42 8.36
N LEU A 420 7.32 24.47 9.04
CA LEU A 420 6.74 23.19 9.38
C LEU A 420 5.48 23.34 10.25
N ARG A 421 5.50 24.25 11.23
CA ARG A 421 4.29 24.55 12.04
C ARG A 421 3.15 25.12 11.19
N ALA A 422 3.46 25.96 10.21
CA ALA A 422 2.44 26.54 9.32
C ALA A 422 1.82 25.51 8.36
N LEU A 423 2.48 24.37 8.16
CA LEU A 423 2.00 23.29 7.26
C LEU A 423 1.12 22.25 7.96
N GLN A 424 0.92 22.34 9.27
CA GLN A 424 0.21 21.33 10.06
C GLN A 424 -1.10 20.85 9.41
N ASP A 425 -1.94 21.78 8.94
CA ASP A 425 -3.25 21.49 8.37
C ASP A 425 -3.32 21.77 6.85
N VAL A 426 -2.16 21.93 6.21
CA VAL A 426 -2.05 22.14 4.77
C VAL A 426 -1.98 20.79 4.05
N PRO A 427 -2.72 20.60 2.93
CA PRO A 427 -2.60 19.41 2.11
C PRO A 427 -1.18 19.22 1.55
N VAL A 428 -0.54 18.13 1.96
CA VAL A 428 0.78 17.66 1.52
C VAL A 428 0.70 16.19 1.10
N THR A 429 1.66 15.70 0.36
CA THR A 429 1.65 14.33 -0.13
C THR A 429 3.00 13.65 0.05
N GLU A 430 3.04 12.32 -0.05
CA GLU A 430 4.27 11.53 0.02
C GLU A 430 5.32 11.95 -1.03
N LEU A 431 4.90 12.55 -2.15
CA LEU A 431 5.82 13.11 -3.15
C LEU A 431 6.70 14.23 -2.58
N ASP A 432 6.27 14.88 -1.49
CA ASP A 432 7.01 15.93 -0.80
C ASP A 432 8.13 15.36 0.12
N VAL A 433 8.15 14.03 0.34
CA VAL A 433 9.12 13.36 1.22
C VAL A 433 10.53 13.44 0.64
N ALA A 434 10.73 12.99 -0.61
CA ALA A 434 12.06 13.00 -1.22
C ALA A 434 12.68 14.42 -1.26
N PRO A 435 11.99 15.47 -1.72
CA PRO A 435 12.50 16.84 -1.65
C PRO A 435 12.83 17.30 -0.23
N THR A 436 12.00 16.93 0.75
CA THR A 436 12.20 17.32 2.16
C THR A 436 13.40 16.61 2.77
N VAL A 437 13.57 15.32 2.54
CA VAL A 437 14.74 14.55 3.02
C VAL A 437 16.02 15.08 2.39
N LEU A 438 16.02 15.34 1.09
CA LEU A 438 17.19 15.96 0.41
C LEU A 438 17.50 17.35 0.96
N ASP A 439 16.50 18.13 1.33
CA ASP A 439 16.72 19.45 1.93
C ASP A 439 17.21 19.35 3.39
N LEU A 440 16.71 18.39 4.16
CA LEU A 440 17.26 18.06 5.49
C LEU A 440 18.74 17.71 5.42
N LEU A 441 19.15 16.95 4.41
CA LEU A 441 20.57 16.62 4.15
C LEU A 441 21.37 17.80 3.55
N GLY A 442 20.74 18.94 3.25
CA GLY A 442 21.37 20.09 2.62
C GLY A 442 21.65 19.95 1.12
N LEU A 443 21.02 18.99 0.46
CA LEU A 443 21.26 18.65 -0.95
C LEU A 443 20.26 19.32 -1.92
N TRP A 444 19.03 19.60 -1.45
CA TRP A 444 17.96 20.11 -2.32
C TRP A 444 18.30 21.39 -3.09
N GLY A 445 19.19 22.22 -2.54
CA GLY A 445 19.64 23.47 -3.17
C GLY A 445 20.80 23.33 -4.14
N ALA A 446 21.40 22.14 -4.26
CA ALA A 446 22.55 21.93 -5.15
C ALA A 446 22.20 22.20 -6.61
N SER A 447 23.05 22.94 -7.32
CA SER A 447 22.85 23.28 -8.75
C SER A 447 22.88 22.05 -9.63
N GLU A 448 23.70 21.06 -9.26
CA GLU A 448 23.90 19.77 -9.91
C GLU A 448 22.61 18.94 -9.90
N LEU A 449 21.78 19.11 -8.86
CA LEU A 449 20.51 18.43 -8.73
C LEU A 449 19.41 19.03 -9.62
N ALA A 450 19.60 20.22 -10.19
CA ALA A 450 18.55 20.94 -10.93
C ALA A 450 17.89 20.15 -12.07
N PRO A 451 18.59 19.31 -12.88
CA PRO A 451 17.95 18.47 -13.88
C PRO A 451 17.00 17.44 -13.27
N LEU A 452 17.43 16.74 -12.22
CA LEU A 452 16.67 15.68 -11.55
C LEU A 452 15.48 16.23 -10.75
N ARG A 453 15.64 17.41 -10.12
CA ARG A 453 14.52 18.09 -9.44
C ARG A 453 13.33 18.40 -10.35
N ARG A 454 13.55 18.67 -11.63
CA ARG A 454 12.46 18.97 -12.57
C ARG A 454 11.50 17.82 -12.79
N SER A 455 11.93 16.61 -12.50
CA SER A 455 11.12 15.40 -12.63
C SER A 455 10.49 14.95 -11.30
N MET A 456 10.83 15.60 -10.19
CA MET A 456 10.15 15.42 -8.90
C MET A 456 8.93 16.33 -8.84
N LEU A 457 7.77 15.78 -8.49
CA LEU A 457 6.51 16.56 -8.41
C LEU A 457 6.31 17.20 -7.04
N GLY A 458 7.04 16.74 -6.03
CA GLY A 458 6.98 17.26 -4.68
C GLY A 458 7.76 18.54 -4.47
N VAL A 459 7.57 19.16 -3.31
CA VAL A 459 8.30 20.32 -2.81
C VAL A 459 8.92 20.03 -1.45
N SER A 460 10.02 20.70 -1.11
CA SER A 460 10.55 20.60 0.25
C SER A 460 9.66 21.35 1.25
N LEU A 461 9.16 20.65 2.25
CA LEU A 461 8.33 21.22 3.32
C LEU A 461 9.12 22.21 4.20
N LEU A 462 10.47 22.19 4.17
CA LEU A 462 11.30 23.18 4.84
C LEU A 462 11.30 24.54 4.12
N ARG A 463 10.81 24.59 2.86
CA ARG A 463 10.80 25.81 2.05
C ARG A 463 9.43 26.47 1.94
N GLY A 464 8.37 25.79 2.37
CA GLY A 464 7.01 26.33 2.42
C GLY A 464 5.95 25.38 1.90
N ALA A 465 4.72 25.89 1.80
CA ALA A 465 3.58 25.11 1.35
C ALA A 465 3.68 24.77 -0.14
N PRO A 466 3.15 23.59 -0.52
CA PRO A 466 2.93 23.29 -1.93
C PRO A 466 2.04 24.36 -2.59
N PRO A 467 2.22 24.63 -3.90
CA PRO A 467 1.34 25.57 -4.60
C PRO A 467 -0.13 25.16 -4.49
N PRO A 468 -1.06 26.05 -4.13
CA PRO A 468 -2.46 25.69 -3.90
C PRO A 468 -3.18 25.18 -5.15
N HIS A 469 -2.65 25.47 -6.34
CA HIS A 469 -3.16 24.98 -7.62
C HIS A 469 -2.51 23.65 -8.06
N ARG A 470 -1.56 23.10 -7.27
CA ARG A 470 -0.91 21.82 -7.58
C ARG A 470 -1.98 20.72 -7.65
N ALA A 471 -2.08 20.09 -8.82
CA ALA A 471 -2.91 18.92 -9.04
C ALA A 471 -2.01 17.70 -9.24
N LEU A 472 -2.35 16.59 -8.62
CA LEU A 472 -1.57 15.35 -8.64
C LEU A 472 -2.46 14.20 -9.09
N VAL A 473 -1.90 13.33 -9.92
CA VAL A 473 -2.51 12.06 -10.29
C VAL A 473 -2.38 11.09 -9.13
N MET A 474 -3.41 10.30 -8.92
CA MET A 474 -3.44 9.17 -8.00
C MET A 474 -3.81 7.89 -8.77
N THR A 475 -3.13 6.79 -8.50
CA THR A 475 -3.47 5.50 -9.10
C THR A 475 -2.75 4.35 -8.44
N ASN A 476 -3.42 3.20 -8.27
CA ASN A 476 -2.77 1.93 -7.93
C ASN A 476 -2.27 1.18 -9.18
N CYS A 477 -2.56 1.68 -10.38
CA CYS A 477 -2.26 1.04 -11.65
C CYS A 477 -1.08 1.73 -12.34
N SER A 478 0.13 1.41 -11.92
CA SER A 478 1.34 1.92 -12.57
C SER A 478 1.78 1.04 -13.74
N GLN A 479 2.64 1.56 -14.57
CA GLN A 479 3.34 0.74 -15.58
C GLN A 479 4.42 -0.16 -14.99
N LEU A 480 4.80 0.08 -13.74
CA LEU A 480 5.79 -0.70 -13.03
C LEU A 480 5.18 -1.97 -12.42
N PHE A 481 3.98 -1.83 -11.82
CA PHE A 481 3.26 -2.90 -11.17
C PHE A 481 1.86 -3.04 -11.77
N SER A 482 1.40 -4.27 -11.97
CA SER A 482 0.02 -4.52 -12.36
C SER A 482 -0.89 -4.37 -11.15
N CYS A 483 -2.00 -3.66 -11.30
CA CYS A 483 -3.03 -3.58 -10.28
C CYS A 483 -3.97 -4.79 -10.32
N ALA A 484 -4.41 -5.24 -9.17
CA ALA A 484 -5.45 -6.26 -9.04
C ALA A 484 -6.84 -5.66 -9.33
N VAL A 485 -7.04 -4.45 -8.84
CA VAL A 485 -8.24 -3.63 -9.06
C VAL A 485 -7.77 -2.31 -9.64
N SER A 486 -8.21 -2.02 -10.86
CA SER A 486 -7.87 -0.77 -11.53
C SER A 486 -8.65 0.38 -10.90
N ASN A 487 -7.91 1.39 -10.43
CA ASN A 487 -8.50 2.61 -9.90
C ASN A 487 -7.61 3.82 -10.20
N TRP A 488 -8.23 4.96 -10.34
CA TRP A 488 -7.59 6.20 -10.73
C TRP A 488 -8.19 7.39 -10.01
N GLY A 489 -7.42 8.45 -9.89
CA GLY A 489 -7.91 9.69 -9.32
C GLY A 489 -6.99 10.86 -9.60
N ALA A 490 -7.43 12.01 -9.14
CA ALA A 490 -6.63 13.22 -9.09
C ALA A 490 -7.00 14.05 -7.87
N LEU A 491 -6.01 14.72 -7.29
CA LEU A 491 -6.13 15.51 -6.07
C LEU A 491 -5.65 16.94 -6.31
N ARG A 492 -6.43 17.93 -5.84
CA ARG A 492 -6.01 19.34 -5.75
C ARG A 492 -6.52 19.93 -4.43
N GLY A 493 -5.60 20.21 -3.51
CA GLY A 493 -5.96 20.64 -2.17
C GLY A 493 -6.82 19.58 -1.47
N THR A 494 -8.08 19.92 -1.16
CA THR A 494 -9.07 18.98 -0.58
C THR A 494 -10.04 18.41 -1.64
N ARG A 495 -9.97 18.85 -2.89
CA ARG A 495 -10.80 18.31 -3.98
C ARG A 495 -10.18 17.04 -4.52
N LYS A 496 -10.91 15.95 -4.44
CA LYS A 496 -10.48 14.61 -4.85
C LYS A 496 -11.47 14.01 -5.84
N LEU A 497 -10.98 13.62 -7.00
CA LEU A 497 -11.72 12.87 -8.02
C LEU A 497 -11.21 11.43 -8.00
N VAL A 498 -12.10 10.47 -7.97
CA VAL A 498 -11.77 9.03 -7.99
C VAL A 498 -12.74 8.24 -8.84
N ALA A 499 -12.26 7.15 -9.41
CA ALA A 499 -13.08 6.09 -10.00
C ALA A 499 -12.31 4.77 -10.01
N ALA A 500 -13.02 3.66 -9.82
CA ALA A 500 -12.56 2.33 -10.13
C ALA A 500 -12.95 1.94 -11.57
N GLU A 501 -12.34 0.91 -12.13
CA GLU A 501 -12.61 0.41 -13.50
C GLU A 501 -14.09 0.10 -13.70
N ALA A 502 -14.74 -0.42 -12.67
CA ALA A 502 -16.12 -0.87 -12.71
C ALA A 502 -17.16 0.24 -12.44
N ASP A 503 -16.72 1.43 -12.07
CA ASP A 503 -17.64 2.54 -11.80
C ASP A 503 -18.32 3.00 -13.08
N THR A 504 -19.55 3.49 -12.95
CA THR A 504 -20.33 4.06 -14.06
C THR A 504 -20.20 5.59 -14.13
N ALA A 505 -19.51 6.21 -13.18
CA ALA A 505 -19.25 7.64 -13.12
C ALA A 505 -17.95 7.95 -12.35
N TRP A 506 -17.32 9.07 -12.64
CA TRP A 506 -16.33 9.66 -11.76
C TRP A 506 -17.01 10.28 -10.54
N HIS A 507 -16.43 10.08 -9.37
CA HIS A 507 -16.89 10.60 -8.09
C HIS A 507 -15.98 11.73 -7.62
N CYS A 508 -16.58 12.81 -7.13
CA CYS A 508 -15.87 13.98 -6.65
C CYS A 508 -16.20 14.27 -5.20
N TYR A 509 -15.19 14.39 -4.35
CA TYR A 509 -15.32 14.67 -2.92
C TYR A 509 -14.56 15.93 -2.50
N ASP A 510 -15.00 16.56 -1.43
CA ASP A 510 -14.22 17.55 -0.69
C ASP A 510 -13.79 16.95 0.64
N VAL A 511 -12.64 16.28 0.65
CA VAL A 511 -12.14 15.56 1.83
C VAL A 511 -11.78 16.46 3.01
N GLY A 512 -11.80 17.78 2.84
CA GLY A 512 -11.66 18.73 3.93
C GLY A 512 -12.93 18.91 4.75
N THR A 513 -14.09 18.76 4.12
CA THR A 513 -15.41 18.90 4.76
C THR A 513 -16.15 17.58 4.90
N ASP A 514 -15.80 16.58 4.09
CA ASP A 514 -16.34 15.22 4.08
C ASP A 514 -15.18 14.21 4.10
N PRO A 515 -14.47 14.05 5.21
CA PRO A 515 -13.32 13.15 5.31
C PRO A 515 -13.69 11.67 5.15
N GLY A 516 -14.95 11.29 5.32
CA GLY A 516 -15.45 9.92 5.09
C GLY A 516 -15.93 9.67 3.66
N GLU A 517 -15.88 10.68 2.77
CA GLU A 517 -16.23 10.57 1.35
C GLU A 517 -17.61 9.92 1.11
N THR A 518 -18.57 10.35 1.91
CA THR A 518 -19.94 9.83 1.90
C THR A 518 -20.88 10.66 1.02
N HIS A 519 -20.45 11.86 0.62
CA HIS A 519 -21.26 12.80 -0.17
C HIS A 519 -20.58 13.13 -1.50
N ASP A 520 -20.94 12.37 -2.55
CA ASP A 520 -20.46 12.63 -3.90
C ASP A 520 -21.03 13.92 -4.47
N LEU A 521 -20.16 14.85 -4.80
CA LEU A 521 -20.49 16.16 -5.42
C LEU A 521 -20.71 16.04 -6.94
N GLY A 522 -20.41 14.88 -7.53
CA GLY A 522 -20.38 14.63 -8.95
C GLY A 522 -19.15 15.20 -9.66
N ALA A 523 -18.70 14.53 -10.71
CA ALA A 523 -17.47 14.84 -11.45
C ALA A 523 -17.31 16.35 -11.84
N PRO A 524 -18.37 17.08 -12.23
CA PRO A 524 -18.23 18.51 -12.57
C PRO A 524 -17.70 19.38 -11.42
N ALA A 525 -17.92 18.99 -10.17
CA ALA A 525 -17.44 19.74 -9.01
C ALA A 525 -15.91 19.68 -8.84
N CYS A 526 -15.25 18.70 -9.45
CA CYS A 526 -13.80 18.56 -9.49
C CYS A 526 -13.13 19.24 -10.69
N GLY A 527 -13.91 19.87 -11.57
CA GLY A 527 -13.40 20.68 -12.68
C GLY A 527 -12.51 19.90 -13.65
N ASP A 528 -11.28 20.39 -13.84
CA ASP A 528 -10.28 19.83 -14.77
C ASP A 528 -9.53 18.59 -14.23
N LEU A 529 -9.78 18.17 -12.99
CA LEU A 529 -9.13 16.97 -12.41
C LEU A 529 -9.45 15.70 -13.21
N ARG A 530 -10.62 15.64 -13.84
CA ARG A 530 -10.99 14.53 -14.72
C ARG A 530 -10.05 14.44 -15.93
N ALA A 531 -9.77 15.55 -16.59
CA ALA A 531 -8.85 15.56 -17.73
C ALA A 531 -7.44 15.12 -17.32
N LEU A 532 -6.99 15.48 -16.11
CA LEU A 532 -5.72 15.04 -15.55
C LEU A 532 -5.71 13.52 -15.29
N ALA A 533 -6.76 13.00 -14.64
CA ALA A 533 -6.87 11.58 -14.31
C ALA A 533 -6.97 10.70 -15.57
N GLU A 534 -7.72 11.12 -16.59
CA GLU A 534 -7.85 10.39 -17.87
C GLU A 534 -6.61 10.55 -18.77
N GLY A 535 -5.96 11.70 -18.76
CA GLY A 535 -4.76 12.00 -19.55
C GLY A 535 -3.50 11.39 -18.93
N GLU A 536 -2.91 12.07 -17.95
CA GLU A 536 -1.67 11.64 -17.31
C GLU A 536 -1.86 10.36 -16.47
N GLY A 537 -2.99 10.26 -15.75
CA GLY A 537 -3.35 9.12 -14.93
C GLY A 537 -3.79 7.88 -15.71
N ARG A 538 -4.09 8.03 -17.02
CA ARG A 538 -4.59 6.96 -17.90
C ARG A 538 -5.83 6.25 -17.35
N GLY A 539 -6.64 6.99 -16.57
CA GLY A 539 -7.87 6.49 -15.99
C GLY A 539 -8.85 6.06 -17.07
N ARG A 540 -9.35 4.83 -16.97
CA ARG A 540 -10.32 4.23 -17.90
C ARG A 540 -11.44 3.53 -17.13
N PRO A 541 -12.20 4.29 -16.31
CA PRO A 541 -13.43 3.75 -15.75
C PRO A 541 -14.41 3.50 -16.89
N PHE A 542 -15.35 2.63 -16.69
CA PHE A 542 -16.36 2.22 -17.66
C PHE A 542 -15.79 1.36 -18.80
N PRO A 543 -15.74 0.04 -18.60
CA PRO A 543 -15.39 -0.85 -19.69
C PRO A 543 -16.37 -0.63 -20.86
N ASP A 544 -15.81 -0.40 -22.05
CA ASP A 544 -16.54 -0.25 -23.31
C ASP A 544 -17.38 -1.49 -23.64
#